data_a1a9ac99d8596ae5ef5e48e699143451
#
_entry.id   a1a9ac99d8596ae5ef5e48e699143451
#
_cell.length_a   1.000
_cell.length_b   1.000
_cell.length_c   1.000
_cell.angle_alpha   90.00
_cell.angle_beta   90.00
_cell.angle_gamma   90.00
#
_symmetry.space_group_name_H-M   'P 1'
#
loop_
_entity.id
_entity.type
_entity.pdbx_description
1 polymer ?
#
loop_
_entity_poly.entity_id
_entity_poly.type
_entity_poly.pdbx_seq_one_letter_code
_entity_poly.pdbx_strand_id
1 'polypeptide(L)'
;MKRLLWVVLLSSFFLFSSLGQSLGQSALPKKTPELLAQGKKLYEQNCMPCHGPKGDGKGPAGALLKPPPRDFNRPLSQWTYSKGDLKKVFDVITKGIPNTSMVKWDQLLEQDRWALVYFVEGFATLPKKK
;
A
#
# COMPACT_ATOMS: atom_id res chain seq x y z
N MET A 1 63.49 -5.21 46.84
CA MET A 1 62.22 -4.62 47.24
C MET A 1 61.38 -4.57 45.97
N LYS A 2 60.48 -5.52 45.82
CA LYS A 2 59.73 -5.75 44.58
C LYS A 2 58.34 -5.13 44.73
N ARG A 3 58.08 -4.07 43.98
CA ARG A 3 56.74 -3.50 43.93
C ARG A 3 55.97 -4.16 42.79
N LEU A 4 55.06 -4.98 43.16
CA LEU A 4 54.17 -5.70 42.26
C LEU A 4 53.07 -4.73 41.83
N LEU A 5 53.16 -4.25 40.59
CA LEU A 5 52.11 -3.46 39.97
C LEU A 5 50.96 -4.38 39.59
N TRP A 6 49.88 -4.27 40.31
CA TRP A 6 48.60 -4.87 39.94
C TRP A 6 47.96 -4.01 38.84
N VAL A 7 48.11 -4.44 37.62
CA VAL A 7 47.34 -3.88 36.52
C VAL A 7 45.98 -4.59 36.52
N VAL A 8 45.00 -3.93 37.09
CA VAL A 8 43.62 -4.37 37.02
C VAL A 8 43.12 -4.04 35.61
N LEU A 9 43.14 -5.03 34.73
CA LEU A 9 42.47 -4.96 33.45
C LEU A 9 40.97 -5.04 33.71
N LEU A 10 40.34 -3.88 33.81
CA LEU A 10 38.89 -3.75 33.68
C LEU A 10 38.52 -3.99 32.21
N SER A 11 38.34 -5.27 31.87
CA SER A 11 37.69 -5.65 30.65
C SER A 11 36.21 -5.22 30.75
N SER A 12 35.93 -4.00 30.33
CA SER A 12 34.56 -3.55 30.07
C SER A 12 33.97 -4.41 28.96
N PHE A 13 33.32 -5.47 29.37
CA PHE A 13 32.47 -6.26 28.48
C PHE A 13 31.28 -5.40 28.13
N PHE A 14 31.44 -4.60 27.06
CA PHE A 14 30.36 -3.87 26.44
C PHE A 14 29.39 -4.90 25.86
N LEU A 15 28.40 -5.25 26.65
CA LEU A 15 27.23 -5.99 26.17
C LEU A 15 26.53 -5.07 25.13
N PHE A 16 26.96 -5.24 23.92
CA PHE A 16 26.23 -4.72 22.77
C PHE A 16 24.91 -5.52 22.70
N SER A 17 23.92 -5.04 23.45
CA SER A 17 22.55 -5.49 23.27
C SER A 17 22.13 -5.07 21.86
N SER A 18 22.38 -5.96 20.90
CA SER A 18 21.76 -5.88 19.60
C SER A 18 20.25 -5.98 19.83
N LEU A 19 19.59 -4.82 19.91
CA LEU A 19 18.14 -4.75 19.68
C LEU A 19 17.92 -5.34 18.28
N GLY A 20 17.56 -6.61 18.26
CA GLY A 20 17.04 -7.25 17.07
C GLY A 20 15.83 -6.45 16.63
N GLN A 21 16.00 -5.60 15.64
CA GLN A 21 14.88 -5.06 14.88
C GLN A 21 14.22 -6.28 14.24
N SER A 22 13.20 -6.77 14.91
CA SER A 22 12.24 -7.67 14.30
C SER A 22 11.76 -6.96 13.03
N LEU A 23 12.18 -7.48 11.88
CA LEU A 23 11.56 -7.16 10.60
C LEU A 23 10.15 -7.74 10.70
N GLY A 24 9.30 -7.04 11.44
CA GLY A 24 7.89 -7.34 11.53
C GLY A 24 7.33 -7.34 10.12
N GLN A 25 6.80 -8.48 9.71
CA GLN A 25 5.92 -8.55 8.55
C GLN A 25 4.97 -7.38 8.69
N SER A 26 5.06 -6.39 7.79
CA SER A 26 4.31 -5.16 7.94
C SER A 26 2.82 -5.52 7.87
N ALA A 27 2.19 -5.49 9.04
CA ALA A 27 0.74 -5.55 9.12
C ALA A 27 0.18 -4.41 8.26
N LEU A 28 -0.95 -4.65 7.60
CA LEU A 28 -1.60 -3.61 6.82
C LEU A 28 -1.75 -2.34 7.67
N PRO A 29 -1.47 -1.15 7.15
CA PRO A 29 -1.67 0.07 7.89
C PRO A 29 -3.11 0.18 8.40
N LYS A 30 -3.27 0.74 9.58
CA LYS A 30 -4.62 0.95 10.13
C LYS A 30 -5.40 1.91 9.24
N LYS A 31 -6.60 1.49 8.84
CA LYS A 31 -7.54 2.32 8.07
C LYS A 31 -8.11 3.41 8.97
N THR A 32 -7.66 4.66 8.80
CA THR A 32 -8.13 5.82 9.57
C THR A 32 -8.88 6.80 8.67
N PRO A 33 -9.71 7.70 9.24
CA PRO A 33 -10.37 8.75 8.46
C PRO A 33 -9.38 9.64 7.69
N GLU A 34 -8.24 9.96 8.28
CA GLU A 34 -7.19 10.77 7.67
C GLU A 34 -6.57 10.06 6.46
N LEU A 35 -6.29 8.76 6.61
CA LEU A 35 -5.76 7.95 5.52
C LEU A 35 -6.76 7.83 4.37
N LEU A 36 -8.05 7.71 4.67
CA LEU A 36 -9.11 7.71 3.66
C LEU A 36 -9.23 9.07 2.94
N ALA A 37 -9.14 10.19 3.68
CA ALA A 37 -9.15 11.53 3.10
C ALA A 37 -7.94 11.75 2.17
N GLN A 38 -6.77 11.27 2.57
CA GLN A 38 -5.56 11.29 1.73
C GLN A 38 -5.76 10.46 0.47
N GLY A 39 -6.31 9.25 0.61
CA GLY A 39 -6.62 8.36 -0.53
C GLY A 39 -7.59 8.99 -1.52
N LYS A 40 -8.64 9.67 -1.00
CA LYS A 40 -9.59 10.42 -1.83
C LYS A 40 -8.88 11.49 -2.66
N LYS A 41 -8.08 12.32 -2.01
CA LYS A 41 -7.32 13.39 -2.67
C LYS A 41 -6.41 12.85 -3.77
N LEU A 42 -5.65 11.81 -3.48
CA LEU A 42 -4.75 11.17 -4.45
C LEU A 42 -5.52 10.52 -5.60
N TYR A 43 -6.66 9.90 -5.32
CA TYR A 43 -7.53 9.31 -6.34
C TYR A 43 -8.07 10.37 -7.30
N GLU A 44 -8.57 11.48 -6.79
CA GLU A 44 -9.09 12.59 -7.60
C GLU A 44 -8.02 13.17 -8.52
N GLN A 45 -6.79 13.27 -8.02
CA GLN A 45 -5.67 13.83 -8.79
C GLN A 45 -5.12 12.87 -9.86
N ASN A 46 -5.04 11.58 -9.57
CA ASN A 46 -4.23 10.65 -10.36
C ASN A 46 -5.03 9.53 -11.02
N CYS A 47 -6.15 9.13 -10.45
CA CYS A 47 -6.88 7.92 -10.86
C CYS A 47 -8.22 8.23 -11.54
N MET A 48 -8.90 9.28 -11.06
CA MET A 48 -10.23 9.67 -11.52
C MET A 48 -10.32 9.93 -13.04
N PRO A 49 -9.31 10.49 -13.72
CA PRO A 49 -9.39 10.68 -15.17
C PRO A 49 -9.68 9.41 -15.96
N CYS A 50 -9.18 8.26 -15.46
CA CYS A 50 -9.43 6.96 -16.10
C CYS A 50 -10.56 6.18 -15.40
N HIS A 51 -10.52 6.13 -14.05
CA HIS A 51 -11.42 5.29 -13.27
C HIS A 51 -12.79 5.93 -12.97
N GLY A 52 -12.95 7.22 -13.24
CA GLY A 52 -14.19 7.97 -13.00
C GLY A 52 -14.40 8.38 -11.54
N PRO A 53 -15.21 9.42 -11.29
CA PRO A 53 -15.47 9.91 -9.94
C PRO A 53 -16.25 8.92 -9.06
N LYS A 54 -16.92 7.96 -9.66
CA LYS A 54 -17.67 6.89 -8.99
C LYS A 54 -16.91 5.56 -8.96
N GLY A 55 -15.67 5.51 -9.46
CA GLY A 55 -14.89 4.28 -9.55
C GLY A 55 -15.46 3.24 -10.52
N ASP A 56 -16.30 3.63 -11.46
CA ASP A 56 -17.00 2.77 -12.41
C ASP A 56 -16.21 2.49 -13.71
N GLY A 57 -14.98 2.98 -13.80
CA GLY A 57 -14.12 2.83 -14.97
C GLY A 57 -14.48 3.77 -16.13
N LYS A 58 -15.40 4.71 -15.93
CA LYS A 58 -15.92 5.60 -16.97
C LYS A 58 -15.39 7.04 -16.86
N GLY A 59 -14.14 7.17 -16.45
CA GLY A 59 -13.48 8.47 -16.51
C GLY A 59 -13.31 8.94 -17.97
N PRO A 60 -13.17 10.25 -18.19
CA PRO A 60 -13.10 10.81 -19.56
C PRO A 60 -11.95 10.23 -20.38
N ALA A 61 -10.83 9.90 -19.78
CA ALA A 61 -9.73 9.22 -20.45
C ALA A 61 -9.94 7.70 -20.54
N GLY A 62 -10.76 7.12 -19.65
CA GLY A 62 -10.98 5.67 -19.58
C GLY A 62 -11.78 5.10 -20.75
N ALA A 63 -12.67 5.88 -21.34
CA ALA A 63 -13.56 5.42 -22.41
C ALA A 63 -12.85 4.94 -23.68
N LEU A 64 -11.62 5.43 -23.91
CA LEU A 64 -10.82 5.08 -25.09
C LEU A 64 -9.81 3.96 -24.82
N LEU A 65 -9.68 3.49 -23.59
CA LEU A 65 -8.65 2.52 -23.21
C LEU A 65 -9.09 1.08 -23.48
N LYS A 66 -8.14 0.26 -23.93
CA LYS A 66 -8.31 -1.18 -24.15
C LYS A 66 -7.15 -1.94 -23.50
N PRO A 67 -7.40 -2.78 -22.50
CA PRO A 67 -8.69 -3.01 -21.85
C PRO A 67 -9.19 -1.77 -21.10
N PRO A 68 -10.51 -1.64 -20.87
CA PRO A 68 -11.07 -0.52 -20.12
C PRO A 68 -10.64 -0.58 -18.64
N PRO A 69 -10.60 0.59 -17.97
CA PRO A 69 -10.32 0.64 -16.55
C PRO A 69 -11.31 -0.21 -15.73
N ARG A 70 -10.82 -0.75 -14.61
CA ARG A 70 -11.63 -1.55 -13.71
C ARG A 70 -12.83 -0.77 -13.17
N ASP A 71 -14.00 -1.39 -13.19
CA ASP A 71 -15.15 -0.98 -12.38
C ASP A 71 -14.95 -1.46 -10.94
N PHE A 72 -14.67 -0.54 -10.04
CA PHE A 72 -14.46 -0.80 -8.61
C PHE A 72 -15.76 -1.08 -7.85
N ASN A 73 -16.93 -0.79 -8.44
CA ASN A 73 -18.22 -1.06 -7.80
C ASN A 73 -18.60 -2.54 -7.77
N ARG A 74 -17.79 -3.40 -8.40
CA ARG A 74 -17.97 -4.85 -8.29
C ARG A 74 -17.49 -5.35 -6.94
N PRO A 75 -18.06 -6.47 -6.42
CA PRO A 75 -17.51 -7.11 -5.21
C PRO A 75 -16.01 -7.34 -5.33
N LEU A 76 -15.27 -7.14 -4.25
CA LEU A 76 -13.81 -7.30 -4.22
C LEU A 76 -13.34 -8.65 -4.78
N SER A 77 -14.08 -9.73 -4.48
CA SER A 77 -13.78 -11.08 -4.99
C SER A 77 -13.82 -11.19 -6.51
N GLN A 78 -14.50 -10.26 -7.20
CA GLN A 78 -14.59 -10.21 -8.65
C GLN A 78 -13.52 -9.33 -9.30
N TRP A 79 -12.67 -8.69 -8.51
CA TRP A 79 -11.58 -7.89 -9.06
C TRP A 79 -10.51 -8.80 -9.67
N THR A 80 -10.28 -8.65 -10.96
CA THR A 80 -9.51 -9.60 -11.79
C THR A 80 -8.13 -9.93 -11.22
N TYR A 81 -7.38 -8.93 -10.78
CA TYR A 81 -5.99 -9.12 -10.36
C TYR A 81 -5.85 -9.39 -8.86
N SER A 82 -6.74 -8.83 -8.04
CA SER A 82 -6.60 -8.94 -6.58
C SER A 82 -7.46 -10.04 -5.96
N LYS A 83 -8.61 -10.36 -6.56
CA LYS A 83 -9.57 -11.34 -6.01
C LYS A 83 -9.96 -11.05 -4.55
N GLY A 84 -9.94 -9.77 -4.16
CA GLY A 84 -10.27 -9.34 -2.80
C GLY A 84 -9.08 -9.17 -1.86
N ASP A 85 -7.89 -9.50 -2.29
CA ASP A 85 -6.66 -9.31 -1.51
C ASP A 85 -6.15 -7.87 -1.67
N LEU A 86 -6.17 -7.10 -0.58
CA LEU A 86 -5.75 -5.70 -0.58
C LEU A 86 -4.24 -5.52 -0.84
N LYS A 87 -3.41 -6.50 -0.47
CA LYS A 87 -1.97 -6.48 -0.82
C LYS A 87 -1.77 -6.56 -2.32
N LYS A 88 -2.58 -7.35 -3.00
CA LYS A 88 -2.54 -7.41 -4.47
C LYS A 88 -3.08 -6.13 -5.11
N VAL A 89 -4.06 -5.45 -4.50
CA VAL A 89 -4.46 -4.10 -4.96
C VAL A 89 -3.30 -3.12 -4.83
N PHE A 90 -2.60 -3.15 -3.69
CA PHE A 90 -1.39 -2.35 -3.46
C PHE A 90 -0.30 -2.65 -4.52
N ASP A 91 -0.08 -3.92 -4.82
CA ASP A 91 0.88 -4.34 -5.86
C ASP A 91 0.50 -3.81 -7.24
N VAL A 92 -0.80 -3.87 -7.61
CA VAL A 92 -1.30 -3.31 -8.88
C VAL A 92 -1.07 -1.81 -8.95
N ILE A 93 -1.36 -1.06 -7.88
CA ILE A 93 -1.09 0.37 -7.83
C ILE A 93 0.41 0.63 -7.95
N THR A 94 1.23 -0.13 -7.23
CA THR A 94 2.69 0.06 -7.22
C THR A 94 3.32 -0.24 -8.58
N LYS A 95 2.94 -1.35 -9.22
CA LYS A 95 3.65 -1.91 -10.39
C LYS A 95 2.94 -1.58 -11.71
N GLY A 96 1.69 -1.09 -11.65
CA GLY A 96 0.85 -1.01 -12.84
C GLY A 96 0.41 -2.39 -13.33
N ILE A 97 -0.15 -2.42 -14.53
CA ILE A 97 -0.56 -3.67 -15.18
C ILE A 97 0.11 -3.74 -16.55
N PRO A 98 0.99 -4.72 -16.80
CA PRO A 98 1.66 -4.87 -18.09
C PRO A 98 0.68 -4.92 -19.26
N ASN A 99 1.06 -4.32 -20.38
CA ASN A 99 0.26 -4.25 -21.62
C ASN A 99 -1.09 -3.55 -21.46
N THR A 100 -1.21 -2.65 -20.50
CA THR A 100 -2.39 -1.79 -20.30
C THR A 100 -1.97 -0.33 -20.09
N SER A 101 -2.95 0.55 -20.07
CA SER A 101 -2.72 1.97 -19.72
C SER A 101 -2.65 2.24 -18.21
N MET A 102 -2.76 1.20 -17.36
CA MET A 102 -2.58 1.35 -15.93
C MET A 102 -1.08 1.45 -15.60
N VAL A 103 -0.62 2.68 -15.45
CA VAL A 103 0.79 2.97 -15.13
C VAL A 103 1.13 2.61 -13.69
N LYS A 104 2.41 2.47 -13.39
CA LYS A 104 2.92 2.28 -12.04
C LYS A 104 2.91 3.59 -11.25
N TRP A 105 2.73 3.47 -9.94
CA TRP A 105 2.73 4.57 -8.98
C TRP A 105 3.77 4.34 -7.86
N ASP A 106 4.91 3.74 -8.22
CA ASP A 106 6.00 3.44 -7.29
C ASP A 106 6.71 4.70 -6.74
N GLN A 107 6.55 5.84 -7.39
CA GLN A 107 7.04 7.14 -6.93
C GLN A 107 6.23 7.72 -5.76
N LEU A 108 5.01 7.25 -5.50
CA LEU A 108 4.25 7.64 -4.32
C LEU A 108 4.83 6.97 -3.06
N LEU A 109 4.71 7.64 -1.92
CA LEU A 109 5.04 7.03 -0.63
C LEU A 109 4.22 5.74 -0.41
N GLU A 110 4.77 4.79 0.30
CA GLU A 110 4.06 3.55 0.62
C GLU A 110 2.72 3.82 1.31
N GLN A 111 2.71 4.75 2.27
CA GLN A 111 1.50 5.17 2.96
C GLN A 111 0.44 5.75 2.00
N ASP A 112 0.85 6.52 1.00
CA ASP A 112 -0.05 7.09 0.00
C ASP A 112 -0.68 6.01 -0.89
N ARG A 113 0.09 5.00 -1.25
CA ARG A 113 -0.43 3.86 -2.00
C ARG A 113 -1.43 3.05 -1.18
N TRP A 114 -1.18 2.85 0.12
CA TRP A 114 -2.15 2.24 1.02
C TRP A 114 -3.40 3.10 1.20
N ALA A 115 -3.26 4.42 1.25
CA ALA A 115 -4.39 5.34 1.25
C ALA A 115 -5.29 5.15 0.03
N LEU A 116 -4.68 5.03 -1.15
CA LEU A 116 -5.39 4.71 -2.41
C LEU A 116 -6.09 3.35 -2.33
N VAL A 117 -5.41 2.30 -1.84
CA VAL A 117 -6.01 0.96 -1.68
C VAL A 117 -7.31 1.03 -0.86
N TYR A 118 -7.26 1.68 0.29
CA TYR A 118 -8.44 1.78 1.17
C TYR A 118 -9.54 2.66 0.60
N PHE A 119 -9.17 3.68 -0.16
CA PHE A 119 -10.15 4.52 -0.83
C PHE A 119 -10.88 3.77 -1.94
N VAL A 120 -10.15 3.09 -2.82
CA VAL A 120 -10.77 2.33 -3.93
C VAL A 120 -11.55 1.11 -3.44
N GLU A 121 -11.12 0.47 -2.34
CA GLU A 121 -11.89 -0.58 -1.66
C GLU A 121 -13.29 -0.08 -1.28
N GLY A 122 -13.40 1.19 -0.89
CA GLY A 122 -14.66 1.80 -0.50
C GLY A 122 -15.72 1.87 -1.60
N PHE A 123 -15.35 1.75 -2.86
CA PHE A 123 -16.30 1.64 -3.97
C PHE A 123 -16.92 0.25 -4.08
N ALA A 124 -16.26 -0.77 -3.55
CA ALA A 124 -16.71 -2.15 -3.74
C ALA A 124 -18.07 -2.38 -3.06
N THR A 125 -18.98 -3.01 -3.79
CA THR A 125 -20.24 -3.46 -3.21
C THR A 125 -20.00 -4.66 -2.31
N LEU A 126 -20.45 -4.57 -1.07
CA LEU A 126 -20.44 -5.73 -0.18
C LEU A 126 -21.47 -6.77 -0.67
N PRO A 127 -21.16 -8.07 -0.58
CA PRO A 127 -22.16 -9.10 -0.84
C PRO A 127 -23.36 -8.88 0.08
N LYS A 128 -24.56 -8.78 -0.48
CA LYS A 128 -25.77 -8.75 0.35
C LYS A 128 -25.80 -10.06 1.12
N LYS A 129 -25.80 -10.01 2.47
CA LYS A 129 -26.10 -11.18 3.29
C LYS A 129 -27.49 -11.66 2.89
N LYS A 130 -27.55 -12.91 2.39
CA LYS A 130 -28.82 -13.62 2.19
C LYS A 130 -29.43 -13.96 3.54
#